data_b99f8cb8e2c9bb00f82acb4d00e761b1
#
_entry.id   b99f8cb8e2c9bb00f82acb4d00e761b1
#
_cell.length_a   1.000
_cell.length_b   1.000
_cell.length_c   1.000
_cell.angle_alpha   90.00
_cell.angle_beta   90.00
_cell.angle_gamma   90.00
#
_symmetry.space_group_name_H-M   'P 1'
#
loop_
_entity.id
_entity.type
_entity.pdbx_description
1 polymer ?
#
loop_
_entity_poly.entity_id
_entity_poly.type
_entity_poly.pdbx_seq_one_letter_code
_entity_poly.pdbx_strand_id
1 'polypeptide(L)'
;MLMEHDMSVFKFLITSFFLIVIFTTSQSYAKKAAIVIDFDTKEVLFEVNANTKNYPASLTKIMTLYILFDRLEKNQITNQTKLKVSRIAASRSPSKLYLEEGSTIKVEDAIMALIIKSANDVATVVAENISGTEKEFAKLMTSYARNLGMTNTTFKNASGLPNRAQLTTARDISILSHSLISNFPEQYKLFNTQKFTYKGKTYKTHNKLMLSYEGADGIKTGYIRASGFQLAFSAVRNNKRLIGVIFGLSLIHI
;
A
#
# COMPACT_ATOMS: atom_id res chain seq x y z
N MET A 1 -7.25 47.40 46.65
CA MET A 1 -6.74 47.77 45.34
C MET A 1 -5.50 47.00 44.91
N LEU A 2 -4.60 46.55 45.81
CA LEU A 2 -3.40 45.73 45.45
C LEU A 2 -3.71 44.24 45.20
N MET A 3 -4.73 43.66 45.86
CA MET A 3 -5.07 42.21 45.69
C MET A 3 -5.79 41.87 44.39
N GLU A 4 -6.51 42.81 43.75
CA GLU A 4 -7.20 42.54 42.48
C GLU A 4 -6.25 42.54 41.28
N HIS A 5 -5.13 43.27 41.37
CA HIS A 5 -4.13 43.29 40.29
C HIS A 5 -3.36 41.98 40.17
N ASP A 6 -3.03 41.34 41.31
CA ASP A 6 -2.31 40.06 41.33
C ASP A 6 -3.16 38.90 40.78
N MET A 7 -4.46 38.87 41.03
CA MET A 7 -5.36 37.85 40.51
C MET A 7 -5.55 37.96 38.99
N SER A 8 -5.49 39.16 38.44
CA SER A 8 -5.59 39.38 36.99
C SER A 8 -4.33 38.86 36.24
N VAL A 9 -3.15 39.17 36.76
CA VAL A 9 -1.87 38.69 36.20
C VAL A 9 -1.75 37.19 36.31
N PHE A 10 -2.18 36.58 37.43
CA PHE A 10 -2.16 35.14 37.64
C PHE A 10 -3.11 34.40 36.69
N LYS A 11 -4.32 34.92 36.45
CA LYS A 11 -5.26 34.37 35.44
C LYS A 11 -4.71 34.49 34.03
N PHE A 12 -4.08 35.62 33.68
CA PHE A 12 -3.48 35.83 32.37
C PHE A 12 -2.31 34.85 32.12
N LEU A 13 -1.46 34.60 33.12
CA LEU A 13 -0.35 33.65 33.05
C LEU A 13 -0.85 32.19 32.90
N ILE A 14 -1.90 31.79 33.62
CA ILE A 14 -2.50 30.45 33.51
C ILE A 14 -3.14 30.29 32.14
N THR A 15 -3.85 31.29 31.62
CA THR A 15 -4.50 31.24 30.31
C THR A 15 -3.45 31.15 29.18
N SER A 16 -2.35 31.93 29.29
CA SER A 16 -1.23 31.87 28.35
C SER A 16 -0.49 30.53 28.40
N PHE A 17 -0.32 29.95 29.58
CA PHE A 17 0.30 28.63 29.74
C PHE A 17 -0.57 27.52 29.12
N PHE A 18 -1.89 27.57 29.29
CA PHE A 18 -2.82 26.64 28.67
C PHE A 18 -2.89 26.78 27.13
N LEU A 19 -2.78 28.00 26.59
CA LEU A 19 -2.72 28.21 25.13
C LEU A 19 -1.42 27.67 24.51
N ILE A 20 -0.31 27.71 25.21
CA ILE A 20 0.99 27.17 24.72
C ILE A 20 0.99 25.63 24.66
N VAL A 21 0.31 24.98 25.62
CA VAL A 21 0.22 23.50 25.68
C VAL A 21 -0.64 22.92 24.55
N ILE A 22 -1.60 23.67 24.00
CA ILE A 22 -2.50 23.20 22.92
C ILE A 22 -1.80 23.18 21.53
N PHE A 23 -0.67 23.87 21.36
CA PHE A 23 0.02 23.95 20.06
C PHE A 23 1.18 22.98 19.87
N THR A 24 1.41 22.02 20.74
CA THR A 24 2.27 20.89 20.42
C THR A 24 1.51 19.90 19.54
N THR A 25 1.19 20.28 18.32
CA THR A 25 0.82 19.32 17.29
C THR A 25 2.01 18.40 17.11
N SER A 26 1.93 17.20 17.66
CA SER A 26 2.86 16.13 17.34
C SER A 26 2.79 15.93 15.82
N GLN A 27 3.71 16.54 15.08
CA GLN A 27 3.92 16.14 13.70
C GLN A 27 4.28 14.67 13.74
N SER A 28 3.35 13.82 13.36
CA SER A 28 3.62 12.40 13.15
C SER A 28 4.60 12.30 11.97
N TYR A 29 5.90 12.36 12.28
CA TYR A 29 6.91 12.05 11.29
C TYR A 29 6.72 10.60 10.83
N ALA A 30 6.74 10.40 9.52
CA ALA A 30 6.80 9.06 8.94
C ALA A 30 7.92 8.27 9.61
N LYS A 31 7.57 7.14 10.23
CA LYS A 31 8.55 6.29 10.89
C LYS A 31 9.39 5.60 9.82
N LYS A 32 10.67 5.98 9.72
CA LYS A 32 11.61 5.36 8.79
C LYS A 32 11.80 3.89 9.18
N ALA A 33 11.58 3.00 8.22
CA ALA A 33 11.82 1.57 8.37
C ALA A 33 12.28 1.00 7.03
N ALA A 34 13.21 0.07 7.06
CA ALA A 34 13.71 -0.60 5.86
C ALA A 34 14.08 -2.05 6.16
N ILE A 35 14.00 -2.89 5.13
CA ILE A 35 14.54 -4.25 5.14
C ILE A 35 14.97 -4.63 3.73
N VAL A 36 16.06 -5.37 3.62
CA VAL A 36 16.49 -6.06 2.39
C VAL A 36 16.70 -7.52 2.72
N ILE A 37 16.11 -8.39 1.94
CA ILE A 37 16.26 -9.84 2.07
C ILE A 37 16.79 -10.46 0.77
N ASP A 38 17.57 -11.51 0.90
CA ASP A 38 17.85 -12.44 -0.18
C ASP A 38 16.60 -13.26 -0.46
N PHE A 39 16.25 -13.41 -1.74
CA PHE A 39 15.00 -14.10 -2.12
C PHE A 39 15.10 -15.62 -1.89
N ASP A 40 16.24 -16.24 -2.19
CA ASP A 40 16.39 -17.69 -2.15
C ASP A 40 16.56 -18.20 -0.72
N THR A 41 17.42 -17.54 0.06
CA THR A 41 17.73 -17.93 1.44
C THR A 41 16.80 -17.34 2.47
N LYS A 42 16.08 -16.25 2.14
CA LYS A 42 15.28 -15.40 3.06
C LYS A 42 16.12 -14.72 4.13
N GLU A 43 17.45 -14.75 4.01
CA GLU A 43 18.35 -14.07 4.90
C GLU A 43 18.10 -12.55 4.88
N VAL A 44 18.11 -11.92 6.06
CA VAL A 44 18.03 -10.48 6.19
C VAL A 44 19.42 -9.89 6.01
N LEU A 45 19.65 -9.25 4.86
CA LEU A 45 20.93 -8.63 4.53
C LEU A 45 21.09 -7.23 5.13
N PHE A 46 19.97 -6.54 5.36
CA PHE A 46 19.94 -5.21 5.96
C PHE A 46 18.58 -4.94 6.58
N GLU A 47 18.55 -4.33 7.76
CA GLU A 47 17.30 -3.83 8.32
C GLU A 47 17.51 -2.62 9.26
N VAL A 48 16.53 -1.73 9.24
CA VAL A 48 16.39 -0.62 10.19
C VAL A 48 14.93 -0.51 10.57
N ASN A 49 14.61 -0.63 11.86
CA ASN A 49 13.25 -0.50 12.37
C ASN A 49 12.22 -1.39 11.64
N ALA A 50 12.65 -2.54 11.10
CA ALA A 50 11.84 -3.37 10.20
C ALA A 50 10.51 -3.81 10.79
N ASN A 51 10.39 -3.89 12.12
CA ASN A 51 9.17 -4.28 12.85
C ASN A 51 8.31 -3.08 13.29
N THR A 52 8.72 -1.85 12.98
CA THR A 52 7.94 -0.66 13.32
C THR A 52 6.64 -0.62 12.51
N LYS A 53 5.50 -0.48 13.20
CA LYS A 53 4.19 -0.35 12.57
C LYS A 53 4.07 0.94 11.79
N ASN A 54 3.76 0.82 10.51
CA ASN A 54 3.53 1.90 9.55
C ASN A 54 2.20 1.72 8.82
N TYR A 55 1.71 2.79 8.23
CA TYR A 55 0.56 2.71 7.32
C TYR A 55 1.04 2.20 5.96
N PRO A 56 0.45 1.12 5.40
CA PRO A 56 0.93 0.51 4.15
C PRO A 56 0.70 1.37 2.91
N ALA A 57 -0.18 2.36 2.94
CA ALA A 57 -0.62 3.07 1.74
C ALA A 57 -0.90 2.09 0.58
N SER A 58 -0.50 2.42 -0.66
CA SER A 58 -0.75 1.55 -1.82
C SER A 58 0.06 0.24 -1.85
N LEU A 59 0.97 -0.01 -0.91
CA LEU A 59 1.55 -1.35 -0.75
C LEU A 59 0.48 -2.38 -0.36
N THR A 60 -0.64 -1.95 0.22
CA THR A 60 -1.85 -2.76 0.45
C THR A 60 -2.29 -3.53 -0.79
N LYS A 61 -2.15 -2.92 -1.98
CA LYS A 61 -2.58 -3.54 -3.25
C LYS A 61 -1.76 -4.78 -3.63
N ILE A 62 -0.60 -4.99 -3.00
CA ILE A 62 0.16 -6.24 -3.17
C ILE A 62 -0.68 -7.41 -2.66
N MET A 63 -1.33 -7.28 -1.47
CA MET A 63 -2.23 -8.30 -0.94
C MET A 63 -3.51 -8.45 -1.78
N THR A 64 -4.06 -7.35 -2.31
CA THR A 64 -5.22 -7.40 -3.21
C THR A 64 -4.89 -8.19 -4.47
N LEU A 65 -3.71 -7.95 -5.08
CA LEU A 65 -3.22 -8.71 -6.23
C LEU A 65 -2.93 -10.17 -5.87
N TYR A 66 -2.32 -10.42 -4.70
CA TYR A 66 -2.06 -11.77 -4.21
C TYR A 66 -3.33 -12.62 -4.16
N ILE A 67 -4.40 -12.08 -3.56
CA ILE A 67 -5.70 -12.78 -3.48
C ILE A 67 -6.31 -12.94 -4.88
N LEU A 68 -6.21 -11.93 -5.74
CA LEU A 68 -6.73 -12.01 -7.12
C LEU A 68 -6.01 -13.11 -7.91
N PHE A 69 -4.69 -13.25 -7.77
CA PHE A 69 -3.91 -14.32 -8.39
C PHE A 69 -4.26 -15.69 -7.80
N ASP A 70 -4.46 -15.79 -6.48
CA ASP A 70 -4.92 -17.04 -5.85
C ASP A 70 -6.28 -17.51 -6.41
N ARG A 71 -7.19 -16.57 -6.72
CA ARG A 71 -8.47 -16.90 -7.36
C ARG A 71 -8.32 -17.36 -8.81
N LEU A 72 -7.36 -16.79 -9.54
CA LEU A 72 -7.02 -17.23 -10.91
C LEU A 72 -6.42 -18.64 -10.90
N GLU A 73 -5.43 -18.91 -10.05
CA GLU A 73 -4.79 -20.24 -9.93
C GLU A 73 -5.80 -21.34 -9.54
N LYS A 74 -6.77 -20.99 -8.69
CA LYS A 74 -7.86 -21.91 -8.28
C LYS A 74 -8.99 -22.02 -9.31
N ASN A 75 -8.85 -21.38 -10.48
CA ASN A 75 -9.86 -21.34 -11.54
C ASN A 75 -11.24 -20.85 -11.08
N GLN A 76 -11.28 -20.04 -10.01
CA GLN A 76 -12.54 -19.42 -9.50
C GLN A 76 -12.95 -18.21 -10.34
N ILE A 77 -12.00 -17.59 -11.01
CA ILE A 77 -12.17 -16.53 -12.00
C ILE A 77 -11.17 -16.76 -13.14
N THR A 78 -11.39 -16.05 -14.26
CA THR A 78 -10.47 -16.04 -15.41
C THR A 78 -10.05 -14.60 -15.72
N ASN A 79 -9.04 -14.40 -16.55
CA ASN A 79 -8.63 -13.10 -17.03
C ASN A 79 -9.77 -12.33 -17.73
N GLN A 80 -10.71 -13.03 -18.35
CA GLN A 80 -11.87 -12.45 -19.05
C GLN A 80 -13.09 -12.22 -18.15
N THR A 81 -13.06 -12.69 -16.88
CA THR A 81 -14.14 -12.45 -15.93
C THR A 81 -14.38 -10.95 -15.77
N LYS A 82 -15.64 -10.54 -15.94
CA LYS A 82 -16.07 -9.14 -15.79
C LYS A 82 -16.45 -8.84 -14.34
N LEU A 83 -15.75 -7.93 -13.72
CA LEU A 83 -16.00 -7.43 -12.37
C LEU A 83 -16.94 -6.23 -12.43
N LYS A 84 -18.03 -6.26 -11.69
CA LYS A 84 -19.05 -5.19 -11.68
C LYS A 84 -18.58 -4.00 -10.83
N VAL A 85 -18.76 -2.80 -11.34
CA VAL A 85 -18.41 -1.55 -10.67
C VAL A 85 -19.59 -1.04 -9.86
N SER A 86 -19.44 -0.98 -8.55
CA SER A 86 -20.43 -0.40 -7.64
C SER A 86 -20.32 1.12 -7.57
N ARG A 87 -21.35 1.77 -7.02
CA ARG A 87 -21.32 3.19 -6.67
C ARG A 87 -20.19 3.52 -5.70
N ILE A 88 -19.93 2.63 -4.72
CA ILE A 88 -18.85 2.81 -3.74
C ILE A 88 -17.48 2.81 -4.42
N ALA A 89 -17.25 1.85 -5.32
CA ALA A 89 -16.00 1.77 -6.08
C ALA A 89 -15.81 3.01 -6.96
N ALA A 90 -16.82 3.41 -7.74
CA ALA A 90 -16.77 4.58 -8.62
C ALA A 90 -16.48 5.89 -7.87
N SER A 91 -16.93 6.01 -6.60
CA SER A 91 -16.74 7.20 -5.75
C SER A 91 -15.36 7.30 -5.09
N ARG A 92 -14.47 6.27 -5.20
CA ARG A 92 -13.19 6.27 -4.51
C ARG A 92 -12.29 7.45 -4.90
N SER A 93 -11.54 7.93 -3.91
CA SER A 93 -10.56 9.00 -4.12
C SER A 93 -9.41 8.56 -5.02
N PRO A 94 -8.78 9.45 -5.80
CA PRO A 94 -7.60 9.17 -6.62
C PRO A 94 -6.42 8.59 -5.78
N SER A 95 -5.52 7.78 -6.40
CA SER A 95 -5.41 7.43 -7.83
C SER A 95 -6.52 6.45 -8.26
N LYS A 96 -7.10 6.63 -9.45
CA LYS A 96 -8.19 5.78 -9.95
C LYS A 96 -8.27 5.78 -11.48
N LEU A 97 -8.99 4.83 -12.08
CA LEU A 97 -9.31 4.77 -13.51
C LEU A 97 -10.51 5.64 -13.88
N TYR A 98 -11.30 6.11 -12.90
CA TYR A 98 -12.58 6.80 -13.08
C TYR A 98 -13.63 5.88 -13.71
N LEU A 99 -13.76 4.67 -13.14
CA LEU A 99 -14.78 3.71 -13.56
C LEU A 99 -16.18 4.25 -13.28
N GLU A 100 -17.10 4.00 -14.21
CA GLU A 100 -18.50 4.40 -14.10
C GLU A 100 -19.29 3.35 -13.31
N GLU A 101 -20.21 3.79 -12.45
CA GLU A 101 -21.15 2.92 -11.74
C GLU A 101 -21.96 2.07 -12.74
N GLY A 102 -22.17 0.80 -12.40
CA GLY A 102 -22.89 -0.16 -13.24
C GLY A 102 -22.06 -0.73 -14.41
N SER A 103 -20.92 -0.14 -14.75
CA SER A 103 -20.02 -0.68 -15.76
C SER A 103 -19.26 -1.92 -15.25
N THR A 104 -18.45 -2.51 -16.11
CA THR A 104 -17.59 -3.65 -15.77
C THR A 104 -16.16 -3.41 -16.19
N ILE A 105 -15.22 -4.06 -15.50
CA ILE A 105 -13.81 -4.17 -15.88
C ILE A 105 -13.40 -5.65 -15.90
N LYS A 106 -12.61 -6.07 -16.89
CA LYS A 106 -12.05 -7.43 -16.93
C LYS A 106 -10.97 -7.60 -15.85
N VAL A 107 -10.77 -8.83 -15.37
CA VAL A 107 -9.73 -9.17 -14.40
C VAL A 107 -8.35 -8.79 -14.94
N GLU A 108 -8.02 -9.08 -16.20
CA GLU A 108 -6.75 -8.69 -16.82
C GLU A 108 -6.49 -7.18 -16.74
N ASP A 109 -7.48 -6.34 -17.06
CA ASP A 109 -7.38 -4.89 -16.96
C ASP A 109 -7.30 -4.42 -15.49
N ALA A 110 -8.01 -5.08 -14.59
CA ALA A 110 -7.97 -4.76 -13.16
C ALA A 110 -6.57 -5.01 -12.57
N ILE A 111 -5.91 -6.12 -12.94
CA ILE A 111 -4.53 -6.42 -12.55
C ILE A 111 -3.60 -5.30 -13.01
N MET A 112 -3.63 -4.95 -14.29
CA MET A 112 -2.77 -3.90 -14.85
C MET A 112 -3.04 -2.53 -14.23
N ALA A 113 -4.31 -2.20 -13.96
CA ALA A 113 -4.69 -0.96 -13.29
C ALA A 113 -4.17 -0.90 -11.84
N LEU A 114 -4.17 -2.01 -11.11
CA LEU A 114 -3.62 -2.08 -9.74
C LEU A 114 -2.09 -1.93 -9.74
N ILE A 115 -1.40 -2.58 -10.67
CA ILE A 115 0.07 -2.55 -10.78
C ILE A 115 0.52 -1.15 -11.23
N ILE A 116 0.05 -0.67 -12.38
CA ILE A 116 0.57 0.52 -13.08
C ILE A 116 -0.03 1.81 -12.52
N LYS A 117 -1.37 1.90 -12.48
CA LYS A 117 -2.08 3.13 -12.07
C LYS A 117 -2.28 3.19 -10.56
N SER A 118 -2.13 2.06 -9.85
CA SER A 118 -2.44 2.00 -8.44
C SER A 118 -3.89 2.40 -8.12
N ALA A 119 -4.84 1.98 -8.96
CA ALA A 119 -6.21 2.45 -9.00
C ALA A 119 -7.01 2.02 -7.75
N ASN A 120 -7.53 2.99 -6.99
CA ASN A 120 -8.29 2.74 -5.76
C ASN A 120 -9.71 2.23 -6.03
N ASP A 121 -10.37 2.76 -7.08
CA ASP A 121 -11.66 2.29 -7.56
C ASP A 121 -11.59 0.81 -7.95
N VAL A 122 -10.57 0.42 -8.71
CA VAL A 122 -10.35 -0.98 -9.12
C VAL A 122 -10.09 -1.88 -7.92
N ALA A 123 -9.33 -1.42 -6.91
CA ALA A 123 -9.10 -2.21 -5.69
C ALA A 123 -10.43 -2.52 -4.96
N THR A 124 -11.31 -1.52 -4.87
CA THR A 124 -12.65 -1.71 -4.28
C THR A 124 -13.52 -2.63 -5.16
N VAL A 125 -13.48 -2.49 -6.51
CA VAL A 125 -14.16 -3.41 -7.44
C VAL A 125 -13.72 -4.85 -7.19
N VAL A 126 -12.42 -5.13 -7.13
CA VAL A 126 -11.90 -6.48 -6.84
C VAL A 126 -12.42 -6.99 -5.50
N ALA A 127 -12.35 -6.16 -4.47
CA ALA A 127 -12.78 -6.53 -3.12
C ALA A 127 -14.26 -6.93 -3.06
N GLU A 128 -15.12 -6.11 -3.65
CA GLU A 128 -16.57 -6.34 -3.63
C GLU A 128 -16.97 -7.56 -4.46
N ASN A 129 -16.32 -7.79 -5.62
CA ASN A 129 -16.63 -8.95 -6.45
C ASN A 129 -16.12 -10.28 -5.87
N ILE A 130 -15.04 -10.26 -5.06
CA ILE A 130 -14.51 -11.47 -4.42
C ILE A 130 -15.25 -11.80 -3.11
N SER A 131 -15.60 -10.77 -2.30
CA SER A 131 -16.08 -10.98 -0.93
C SER A 131 -17.41 -10.28 -0.63
N GLY A 132 -18.12 -9.78 -1.63
CA GLY A 132 -19.39 -9.06 -1.51
C GLY A 132 -19.23 -7.63 -0.99
N THR A 133 -18.33 -7.40 -0.02
CA THR A 133 -18.03 -6.06 0.50
C THR A 133 -16.52 -5.87 0.72
N GLU A 134 -16.05 -4.62 0.63
CA GLU A 134 -14.64 -4.31 0.94
C GLU A 134 -14.28 -4.62 2.41
N LYS A 135 -15.25 -4.54 3.33
CA LYS A 135 -15.05 -4.90 4.74
C LYS A 135 -14.76 -6.40 4.90
N GLU A 136 -15.52 -7.27 4.26
CA GLU A 136 -15.27 -8.71 4.29
C GLU A 136 -13.98 -9.07 3.55
N PHE A 137 -13.68 -8.40 2.44
CA PHE A 137 -12.40 -8.56 1.76
C PHE A 137 -11.22 -8.15 2.65
N ALA A 138 -11.31 -7.08 3.42
CA ALA A 138 -10.26 -6.68 4.37
C ALA A 138 -10.03 -7.71 5.49
N LYS A 139 -11.08 -8.41 5.94
CA LYS A 139 -10.93 -9.55 6.85
C LYS A 139 -10.20 -10.70 6.16
N LEU A 140 -10.59 -11.03 4.92
CA LEU A 140 -9.92 -12.03 4.09
C LEU A 140 -8.43 -11.69 3.89
N MET A 141 -8.10 -10.45 3.52
CA MET A 141 -6.71 -9.98 3.42
C MET A 141 -5.92 -10.19 4.71
N THR A 142 -6.54 -9.90 5.86
CA THR A 142 -5.89 -10.08 7.17
C THR A 142 -5.70 -11.56 7.50
N SER A 143 -6.63 -12.43 7.12
CA SER A 143 -6.47 -13.88 7.24
C SER A 143 -5.32 -14.40 6.38
N TYR A 144 -5.24 -13.98 5.10
CA TYR A 144 -4.10 -14.30 4.24
C TYR A 144 -2.78 -13.82 4.83
N ALA A 145 -2.75 -12.61 5.39
CA ALA A 145 -1.57 -12.09 6.06
C ALA A 145 -1.11 -13.01 7.21
N ARG A 146 -2.04 -13.49 8.06
CA ARG A 146 -1.71 -14.43 9.15
C ARG A 146 -1.17 -15.75 8.62
N ASN A 147 -1.78 -16.31 7.58
CA ASN A 147 -1.33 -17.56 6.96
C ASN A 147 0.06 -17.44 6.34
N LEU A 148 0.44 -16.25 5.85
CA LEU A 148 1.78 -15.96 5.34
C LEU A 148 2.81 -15.63 6.42
N GLY A 149 2.41 -15.52 7.70
CA GLY A 149 3.31 -15.14 8.79
C GLY A 149 3.45 -13.63 9.02
N MET A 150 2.62 -12.80 8.40
CA MET A 150 2.58 -11.35 8.58
C MET A 150 1.84 -10.99 9.89
N THR A 151 2.47 -11.26 11.01
CA THR A 151 1.82 -11.18 12.34
C THR A 151 1.48 -9.75 12.78
N ASN A 152 2.17 -8.75 12.23
CA ASN A 152 2.00 -7.34 12.58
C ASN A 152 1.14 -6.55 11.59
N THR A 153 0.48 -7.22 10.63
CA THR A 153 -0.31 -6.58 9.58
C THR A 153 -1.80 -6.76 9.83
N THR A 154 -2.54 -5.67 9.68
CA THR A 154 -4.01 -5.66 9.67
C THR A 154 -4.49 -4.80 8.51
N PHE A 155 -5.33 -5.36 7.65
CA PHE A 155 -5.96 -4.64 6.55
C PHE A 155 -7.37 -4.17 6.93
N LYS A 156 -7.79 -3.01 6.41
CA LYS A 156 -9.11 -2.41 6.62
C LYS A 156 -9.80 -2.01 5.31
N ASN A 157 -9.04 -1.97 4.22
CA ASN A 157 -9.55 -1.77 2.85
C ASN A 157 -8.57 -2.40 1.85
N ALA A 158 -9.00 -2.51 0.59
CA ALA A 158 -8.24 -3.13 -0.49
C ALA A 158 -7.22 -2.19 -1.15
N SER A 159 -7.34 -0.91 -0.96
CA SER A 159 -6.61 0.12 -1.72
C SER A 159 -5.43 0.73 -0.99
N GLY A 160 -5.44 0.73 0.35
CA GLY A 160 -4.47 1.46 1.17
C GLY A 160 -4.89 2.90 1.45
N LEU A 161 -6.14 3.27 1.18
CA LEU A 161 -6.69 4.55 1.62
C LEU A 161 -6.61 4.68 3.14
N PRO A 162 -6.51 5.92 3.68
CA PRO A 162 -6.26 6.15 5.10
C PRO A 162 -7.26 5.44 6.01
N ASN A 163 -6.74 4.66 6.95
CA ASN A 163 -7.46 4.08 8.07
C ASN A 163 -6.49 3.86 9.22
N ARG A 164 -6.78 4.39 10.40
CA ARG A 164 -5.87 4.34 11.57
C ARG A 164 -5.55 2.92 12.05
N ALA A 165 -6.46 1.97 11.81
CA ALA A 165 -6.29 0.57 12.19
C ALA A 165 -5.65 -0.30 11.08
N GLN A 166 -5.32 0.28 9.92
CA GLN A 166 -4.63 -0.41 8.84
C GLN A 166 -3.13 -0.22 8.99
N LEU A 167 -2.46 -1.22 9.54
CA LEU A 167 -1.04 -1.17 9.89
C LEU A 167 -0.30 -2.37 9.31
N THR A 168 0.98 -2.17 9.03
CA THR A 168 1.94 -3.21 8.58
C THR A 168 3.35 -2.86 9.05
N THR A 169 4.32 -3.71 8.72
CA THR A 169 5.75 -3.48 8.96
C THR A 169 6.55 -3.72 7.67
N ALA A 170 7.79 -3.22 7.61
CA ALA A 170 8.68 -3.50 6.48
C ALA A 170 8.94 -5.01 6.35
N ARG A 171 9.11 -5.70 7.48
CA ARG A 171 9.26 -7.15 7.50
C ARG A 171 8.03 -7.87 6.94
N ASP A 172 6.83 -7.51 7.37
CA ASP A 172 5.61 -8.18 6.86
C ASP A 172 5.42 -7.96 5.36
N ILE A 173 5.70 -6.75 4.85
CA ILE A 173 5.63 -6.48 3.41
C ILE A 173 6.72 -7.25 2.65
N SER A 174 7.91 -7.48 3.22
CA SER A 174 8.93 -8.32 2.57
C SER A 174 8.49 -9.78 2.48
N ILE A 175 7.82 -10.31 3.51
CA ILE A 175 7.19 -11.64 3.50
C ILE A 175 6.14 -11.74 2.39
N LEU A 176 5.25 -10.74 2.29
CA LEU A 176 4.22 -10.68 1.25
C LEU A 176 4.85 -10.62 -0.16
N SER A 177 5.88 -9.79 -0.32
CA SER A 177 6.59 -9.62 -1.59
C SER A 177 7.27 -10.91 -2.03
N HIS A 178 7.95 -11.58 -1.10
CA HIS A 178 8.55 -12.89 -1.33
C HIS A 178 7.48 -13.93 -1.75
N SER A 179 6.38 -14.02 -0.98
CA SER A 179 5.31 -14.97 -1.25
C SER A 179 4.61 -14.69 -2.59
N LEU A 180 4.45 -13.42 -2.98
CA LEU A 180 3.89 -13.04 -4.28
C LEU A 180 4.74 -13.59 -5.44
N ILE A 181 6.06 -13.39 -5.37
CA ILE A 181 7.00 -13.84 -6.41
C ILE A 181 7.07 -15.35 -6.46
N SER A 182 7.15 -16.01 -5.29
CA SER A 182 7.30 -17.47 -5.19
C SER A 182 6.06 -18.23 -5.62
N ASN A 183 4.86 -17.75 -5.22
CA ASN A 183 3.62 -18.48 -5.45
C ASN A 183 2.98 -18.16 -6.80
N PHE A 184 3.30 -17.01 -7.40
CA PHE A 184 2.72 -16.54 -8.65
C PHE A 184 3.79 -16.04 -9.63
N PRO A 185 4.81 -16.86 -9.99
CA PRO A 185 5.95 -16.43 -10.82
C PRO A 185 5.51 -15.93 -12.20
N GLU A 186 4.49 -16.53 -12.81
CA GLU A 186 4.00 -16.12 -14.12
C GLU A 186 3.26 -14.78 -14.06
N GLN A 187 2.38 -14.58 -13.07
CA GLN A 187 1.68 -13.33 -12.87
C GLN A 187 2.61 -12.22 -12.41
N TYR A 188 3.68 -12.57 -11.70
CA TYR A 188 4.69 -11.61 -11.27
C TYR A 188 5.40 -10.92 -12.44
N LYS A 189 5.55 -11.58 -13.60
CA LYS A 189 6.12 -10.97 -14.82
C LYS A 189 5.39 -9.69 -15.22
N LEU A 190 4.10 -9.55 -14.90
CA LEU A 190 3.29 -8.35 -15.17
C LEU A 190 3.80 -7.10 -14.43
N PHE A 191 4.50 -7.28 -13.31
CA PHE A 191 5.01 -6.13 -12.53
C PHE A 191 6.14 -5.38 -13.24
N ASN A 192 6.83 -6.01 -14.21
CA ASN A 192 7.84 -5.36 -15.04
C ASN A 192 7.22 -4.49 -16.16
N THR A 193 5.90 -4.42 -16.27
CA THR A 193 5.23 -3.59 -17.29
C THR A 193 5.33 -2.11 -16.94
N GLN A 194 5.74 -1.30 -17.92
CA GLN A 194 5.95 0.14 -17.73
C GLN A 194 4.74 1.00 -18.10
N LYS A 195 3.88 0.51 -19.01
CA LYS A 195 2.73 1.24 -19.54
C LYS A 195 1.51 0.31 -19.63
N PHE A 196 0.33 0.89 -19.44
CA PHE A 196 -0.96 0.21 -19.56
C PHE A 196 -1.95 1.14 -20.24
N THR A 197 -2.66 0.65 -21.26
CA THR A 197 -3.70 1.42 -21.96
C THR A 197 -5.07 0.86 -21.62
N TYR A 198 -5.96 1.71 -21.14
CA TYR A 198 -7.33 1.37 -20.83
C TYR A 198 -8.29 2.39 -21.43
N LYS A 199 -9.26 1.93 -22.23
CA LYS A 199 -10.25 2.81 -22.93
C LYS A 199 -9.58 4.01 -23.63
N GLY A 200 -8.52 3.75 -24.40
CA GLY A 200 -7.78 4.78 -25.16
C GLY A 200 -6.83 5.67 -24.34
N LYS A 201 -6.80 5.55 -23.00
CA LYS A 201 -5.91 6.32 -22.14
C LYS A 201 -4.72 5.48 -21.69
N THR A 202 -3.50 5.97 -21.93
CA THR A 202 -2.27 5.30 -21.50
C THR A 202 -1.78 5.83 -20.15
N TYR A 203 -1.51 4.93 -19.24
CA TYR A 203 -0.93 5.17 -17.92
C TYR A 203 0.50 4.66 -17.88
N LYS A 204 1.38 5.37 -17.16
CA LYS A 204 2.77 4.98 -16.93
C LYS A 204 2.94 4.50 -15.50
N THR A 205 3.87 3.59 -15.26
CA THR A 205 4.21 3.14 -13.91
C THR A 205 4.67 4.30 -13.02
N HIS A 206 4.31 4.22 -11.74
CA HIS A 206 4.80 5.14 -10.72
C HIS A 206 6.17 4.72 -10.15
N ASN A 207 6.63 3.51 -10.45
CA ASN A 207 7.91 2.98 -9.96
C ASN A 207 9.04 3.43 -10.86
N LYS A 208 9.62 4.61 -10.55
CA LYS A 208 10.73 5.18 -11.32
C LYS A 208 12.00 4.32 -11.24
N LEU A 209 12.20 3.61 -10.13
CA LEU A 209 13.37 2.74 -9.95
C LEU A 209 13.41 1.62 -10.98
N MET A 210 12.24 1.07 -11.38
CA MET A 210 12.15 0.12 -12.49
C MET A 210 12.66 0.64 -13.82
N LEU A 211 12.71 1.97 -14.00
CA LEU A 211 13.15 2.59 -15.25
C LEU A 211 14.65 2.89 -15.26
N SER A 212 15.30 2.91 -14.11
CA SER A 212 16.67 3.40 -13.93
C SER A 212 17.62 2.40 -13.26
N TYR A 213 17.10 1.40 -12.53
CA TYR A 213 17.93 0.44 -11.83
C TYR A 213 17.96 -0.88 -12.60
N GLU A 214 19.16 -1.30 -13.01
CA GLU A 214 19.38 -2.52 -13.76
C GLU A 214 18.91 -3.76 -12.98
N GLY A 215 18.14 -4.62 -13.65
CA GLY A 215 17.57 -5.82 -13.06
C GLY A 215 16.30 -5.61 -12.23
N ALA A 216 15.83 -4.35 -12.09
CA ALA A 216 14.57 -4.05 -11.38
C ALA A 216 13.38 -4.61 -12.15
N ASP A 217 12.49 -5.35 -11.47
CA ASP A 217 11.31 -5.98 -12.07
C ASP A 217 10.00 -5.80 -11.28
N GLY A 218 10.01 -4.98 -10.27
CA GLY A 218 8.82 -4.69 -9.44
C GLY A 218 9.16 -3.83 -8.22
N ILE A 219 8.31 -3.73 -7.22
CA ILE A 219 6.98 -4.35 -7.03
C ILE A 219 5.92 -3.25 -6.98
N LYS A 220 5.97 -2.35 -5.97
CA LYS A 220 4.92 -1.36 -5.74
C LYS A 220 5.41 -0.13 -4.99
N THR A 221 4.93 1.04 -5.40
CA THR A 221 5.09 2.30 -4.68
C THR A 221 3.85 2.61 -3.85
N GLY A 222 4.02 3.39 -2.79
CA GLY A 222 2.95 3.93 -1.98
C GLY A 222 3.26 5.34 -1.50
N TYR A 223 2.20 6.13 -1.27
CA TYR A 223 2.30 7.43 -0.65
C TYR A 223 1.04 7.76 0.13
N ILE A 224 1.20 8.18 1.37
CA ILE A 224 0.19 8.93 2.12
C ILE A 224 0.90 10.00 2.96
N ARG A 225 0.21 11.12 3.20
CA ARG A 225 0.78 12.24 3.94
C ARG A 225 1.33 11.84 5.31
N ALA A 226 0.67 10.90 6.00
CA ALA A 226 1.04 10.46 7.35
C ALA A 226 2.28 9.57 7.43
N SER A 227 2.66 8.86 6.34
CA SER A 227 3.81 7.93 6.33
C SER A 227 4.81 8.18 5.21
N GLY A 228 4.67 9.28 4.45
CA GLY A 228 5.58 9.62 3.36
C GLY A 228 5.52 8.63 2.20
N PHE A 229 6.59 8.60 1.40
CA PHE A 229 6.75 7.66 0.30
C PHE A 229 7.21 6.30 0.79
N GLN A 230 6.76 5.26 0.11
CA GLN A 230 7.03 3.87 0.41
C GLN A 230 7.32 3.11 -0.86
N LEU A 231 8.16 2.09 -0.75
CA LEU A 231 8.54 1.24 -1.86
C LEU A 231 8.70 -0.19 -1.39
N ALA A 232 8.06 -1.13 -2.07
CA ALA A 232 8.45 -2.52 -2.13
C ALA A 232 9.11 -2.74 -3.49
N PHE A 233 10.32 -3.25 -3.49
CA PHE A 233 11.19 -3.31 -4.65
C PHE A 233 11.79 -4.70 -4.80
N SER A 234 12.00 -5.15 -6.04
CA SER A 234 12.74 -6.36 -6.38
C SER A 234 13.67 -6.10 -7.55
N ALA A 235 14.84 -6.69 -7.49
CA ALA A 235 15.80 -6.70 -8.57
C ALA A 235 16.55 -8.02 -8.65
N VAL A 236 16.92 -8.42 -9.88
CA VAL A 236 17.75 -9.59 -10.17
C VAL A 236 19.06 -9.14 -10.77
N ARG A 237 20.18 -9.52 -10.13
CA ARG A 237 21.53 -9.31 -10.65
C ARG A 237 22.37 -10.58 -10.42
N ASN A 238 23.16 -10.97 -11.39
CA ASN A 238 24.05 -12.15 -11.30
C ASN A 238 23.29 -13.39 -10.78
N ASN A 239 22.10 -13.64 -11.31
CA ASN A 239 21.16 -14.71 -10.93
C ASN A 239 20.73 -14.70 -9.45
N LYS A 240 20.94 -13.58 -8.73
CA LYS A 240 20.45 -13.39 -7.38
C LYS A 240 19.34 -12.35 -7.36
N ARG A 241 18.24 -12.68 -6.69
CA ARG A 241 17.13 -11.76 -6.47
C ARG A 241 17.19 -11.20 -5.07
N LEU A 242 17.06 -9.88 -4.95
CA LEU A 242 16.88 -9.19 -3.68
C LEU A 242 15.49 -8.54 -3.64
N ILE A 243 14.93 -8.52 -2.44
CA ILE A 243 13.68 -7.79 -2.14
C ILE A 243 13.99 -6.72 -1.11
N GLY A 244 13.65 -5.48 -1.43
CA GLY A 244 13.77 -4.33 -0.53
C GLY A 244 12.40 -3.73 -0.21
N VAL A 245 12.19 -3.34 1.05
CA VAL A 245 11.00 -2.59 1.48
C VAL A 245 11.43 -1.39 2.30
N ILE A 246 10.91 -0.22 1.95
CA ILE A 246 11.26 1.04 2.63
C ILE A 246 10.00 1.83 2.93
N PHE A 247 9.92 2.38 4.14
CA PHE A 247 8.91 3.33 4.60
C PHE A 247 9.54 4.66 4.99
N GLY A 248 8.78 5.74 4.84
CA GLY A 248 9.19 7.05 5.35
C GLY A 248 10.22 7.76 4.48
N LEU A 249 10.24 7.49 3.17
CA LEU A 249 11.07 8.26 2.24
C LEU A 249 10.50 9.67 2.05
N SER A 250 11.39 10.68 1.96
CA SER A 250 11.04 12.04 1.58
C SER A 250 11.20 12.24 0.07
N LEU A 251 10.63 13.34 -0.47
CA LEU A 251 10.73 13.69 -1.89
C LEU A 251 12.17 13.77 -2.43
N ILE A 252 13.12 14.13 -1.57
CA ILE A 252 14.53 14.20 -1.96
C ILE A 252 15.21 12.84 -2.16
N HIS A 253 14.52 11.73 -1.80
CA HIS A 253 15.04 10.36 -1.95
C HIS A 253 14.37 9.61 -3.12
N ILE A 254 13.50 10.28 -3.88
CA ILE A 254 12.75 9.73 -5.00
C ILE A 254 13.00 10.57 -6.26
#